data_e7b0f2fd7139d7b324c69f2c2f67c1fb
#
_entry.id   e7b0f2fd7139d7b324c69f2c2f67c1fb
#
_cell.length_a   1.000
_cell.length_b   1.000
_cell.length_c   1.000
_cell.angle_alpha   90.00
_cell.angle_beta   90.00
_cell.angle_gamma   90.00
#
_symmetry.space_group_name_H-M   'P 1'
#
loop_
_entity.id
_entity.type
_entity.pdbx_description
1 polymer ?
#
loop_
_entity_poly.entity_id
_entity_poly.type
_entity_poly.pdbx_seq_one_letter_code
_entity_poly.pdbx_strand_id
1 'polypeptide(L)'
;LRLVGSEMCIRDSYYVDHTAGIWPQAAGGVPFNSCEFQSKGDPLTDLFEDLAAEQKARSTYDNILRLVKDPEVADPIRFLRAREVVHFQRFGEALRSVQDELNSKNFYAFNPSFDAKTFCAAPQPGAGQGNCCTR
;
A
#
# COMPACT_ATOMS: atom_id res chain seq x y z
N LEU A 1 17.30 10.08 19.96
CA LEU A 1 16.87 11.09 19.07
C LEU A 1 15.98 10.56 17.99
N ARG A 2 14.99 10.63 18.22
CA ARG A 2 13.77 11.25 17.80
C ARG A 2 13.43 10.97 16.35
N LEU A 3 13.43 9.70 16.01
CA LEU A 3 12.63 9.21 14.92
C LEU A 3 11.17 9.70 15.05
N VAL A 4 10.65 9.71 16.28
CA VAL A 4 9.35 10.29 16.59
C VAL A 4 9.29 11.79 16.27
N GLY A 5 10.38 12.54 16.47
CA GLY A 5 10.43 13.93 16.08
C GLY A 5 10.50 14.15 14.58
N SER A 6 11.18 13.26 13.83
CA SER A 6 11.23 13.37 12.38
C SER A 6 9.92 12.96 11.72
N GLU A 7 9.25 11.94 12.23
CA GLU A 7 7.91 11.58 11.75
C GLU A 7 6.88 12.65 12.09
N MET A 8 6.95 13.23 13.28
CA MET A 8 6.08 14.36 13.62
C MET A 8 6.39 15.58 12.77
N CYS A 9 7.68 15.88 12.49
CA CYS A 9 8.03 16.97 11.60
C CYS A 9 7.50 16.75 10.18
N ILE A 10 7.54 15.53 9.66
CA ILE A 10 6.97 15.21 8.35
C ILE A 10 5.44 15.38 8.37
N ARG A 11 4.78 14.91 9.41
CA ARG A 11 3.35 15.07 9.58
C ARG A 11 2.97 16.53 9.78
N ASP A 12 3.71 17.22 10.62
CA ASP A 12 3.46 18.61 10.93
C ASP A 12 3.69 19.51 9.72
N SER A 13 4.77 19.30 8.96
CA SER A 13 5.01 20.06 7.73
C SER A 13 3.96 19.81 6.65
N TYR A 14 3.35 18.63 6.62
CA TYR A 14 2.31 18.31 5.64
C TYR A 14 0.92 18.74 6.05
N TYR A 15 0.58 18.69 7.34
CA TYR A 15 -0.78 18.86 7.83
C TYR A 15 -0.95 19.99 8.82
N VAL A 16 0.11 20.47 9.46
CA VAL A 16 0.05 21.45 10.55
C VAL A 16 0.77 22.75 10.21
N ASP A 17 1.91 22.72 9.52
CA ASP A 17 2.69 23.91 9.22
C ASP A 17 2.14 24.73 8.04
N HIS A 18 1.15 24.21 7.34
CA HIS A 18 0.46 24.91 6.27
C HIS A 18 -0.66 25.75 6.85
N THR A 19 -0.38 27.00 7.17
CA THR A 19 -1.31 27.90 7.85
C THR A 19 -2.61 28.18 7.08
N ALA A 20 -2.63 27.95 5.78
CA ALA A 20 -3.75 28.28 4.91
C ALA A 20 -4.47 27.06 4.32
N GLY A 21 -3.91 25.86 4.44
CA GLY A 21 -4.53 24.67 3.86
C GLY A 21 -4.00 23.41 4.54
N ILE A 22 -4.81 22.83 5.40
CA ILE A 22 -4.49 21.61 6.14
C ILE A 22 -5.04 20.33 5.49
N TRP A 23 -5.75 20.49 4.39
CA TRP A 23 -6.36 19.36 3.69
C TRP A 23 -5.46 18.89 2.55
N PRO A 24 -5.09 17.61 2.51
CA PRO A 24 -4.48 17.05 1.30
C PRO A 24 -5.48 17.07 0.16
N GLN A 25 -5.06 17.61 -0.97
CA GLN A 25 -5.89 17.67 -2.17
C GLN A 25 -5.02 17.71 -3.43
N ALA A 26 -5.59 17.31 -4.56
CA ALA A 26 -4.92 17.43 -5.84
C ALA A 26 -4.76 18.91 -6.24
N ALA A 27 -3.79 19.24 -7.09
CA ALA A 27 -3.57 20.60 -7.59
C ALA A 27 -4.82 21.20 -8.27
N GLY A 28 -5.68 20.38 -8.86
CA GLY A 28 -6.96 20.78 -9.43
C GLY A 28 -8.08 21.05 -8.41
N GLY A 29 -7.78 20.99 -7.11
CA GLY A 29 -8.74 21.27 -6.05
C GLY A 29 -9.62 20.09 -5.64
N VAL A 30 -9.35 18.88 -6.15
CA VAL A 30 -10.07 17.67 -5.72
C VAL A 30 -9.59 17.28 -4.32
N PRO A 31 -10.49 17.26 -3.31
CA PRO A 31 -10.11 16.90 -1.95
C PRO A 31 -9.62 15.47 -1.86
N PHE A 32 -8.75 15.19 -0.89
CA PHE A 32 -8.39 13.82 -0.53
C PHE A 32 -9.64 13.03 -0.13
N ASN A 33 -9.78 11.85 -0.71
CA ASN A 33 -10.88 10.96 -0.44
C ASN A 33 -10.35 9.52 -0.25
N SER A 34 -10.53 8.96 0.94
CA SER A 34 -10.10 7.61 1.24
C SER A 34 -10.83 6.53 0.42
N CYS A 35 -11.98 6.85 -0.14
CA CYS A 35 -12.70 5.94 -1.05
C CYS A 35 -11.97 5.70 -2.38
N GLU A 36 -10.97 6.52 -2.71
CA GLU A 36 -10.13 6.36 -3.89
C GLU A 36 -8.99 5.34 -3.67
N PHE A 37 -8.78 4.89 -2.46
CA PHE A 37 -7.81 3.83 -2.18
C PHE A 37 -8.28 2.51 -2.77
N GLN A 38 -7.41 1.89 -3.54
CA GLN A 38 -7.71 0.62 -4.21
C GLN A 38 -7.32 -0.59 -3.37
N SER A 39 -6.71 -0.39 -2.21
CA SER A 39 -6.35 -1.48 -1.30
C SER A 39 -7.58 -2.28 -0.87
N LYS A 40 -7.47 -3.59 -0.95
CA LYS A 40 -8.52 -4.56 -0.56
C LYS A 40 -8.21 -5.24 0.77
N GLY A 41 -6.98 -5.06 1.30
CA GLY A 41 -6.52 -5.77 2.49
C GLY A 41 -6.17 -7.23 2.22
N ASP A 42 -6.15 -7.64 0.97
CA ASP A 42 -5.65 -8.94 0.54
C ASP A 42 -4.25 -8.78 -0.04
N PRO A 43 -3.20 -9.34 0.59
CA PRO A 43 -1.83 -9.13 0.16
C PRO A 43 -1.56 -9.53 -1.29
N LEU A 44 -2.20 -10.59 -1.76
CA LEU A 44 -2.02 -11.04 -3.14
C LEU A 44 -2.60 -10.04 -4.14
N THR A 45 -3.83 -9.59 -3.91
CA THR A 45 -4.52 -8.61 -4.76
C THR A 45 -3.81 -7.27 -4.74
N ASP A 46 -3.45 -6.78 -3.57
CA ASP A 46 -2.83 -5.47 -3.39
C ASP A 46 -1.43 -5.43 -4.03
N LEU A 47 -0.64 -6.50 -3.94
CA LEU A 47 0.66 -6.59 -4.60
C LEU A 47 0.57 -6.62 -6.14
N PHE A 48 -0.47 -7.22 -6.73
CA PHE A 48 -0.70 -7.12 -8.17
C PHE A 48 -1.02 -5.69 -8.60
N GLU A 49 -1.81 -4.97 -7.81
CA GLU A 49 -2.11 -3.56 -8.09
C GLU A 49 -0.86 -2.68 -7.95
N ASP A 50 -0.05 -2.90 -6.92
CA ASP A 50 1.24 -2.21 -6.74
C ASP A 50 2.16 -2.42 -7.94
N LEU A 51 2.31 -3.65 -8.41
CA LEU A 51 3.11 -3.94 -9.61
C LEU A 51 2.59 -3.20 -10.85
N ALA A 52 1.27 -3.17 -11.01
CA ALA A 52 0.64 -2.44 -12.11
C ALA A 52 0.86 -0.93 -11.99
N ALA A 53 0.77 -0.38 -10.79
CA ALA A 53 0.99 1.04 -10.52
C ALA A 53 2.43 1.47 -10.86
N GLU A 54 3.43 0.70 -10.44
CA GLU A 54 4.84 0.97 -10.74
C GLU A 54 5.13 0.95 -12.26
N GLN A 55 4.52 0.03 -13.00
CA GLN A 55 4.65 -0.01 -14.45
C GLN A 55 3.95 1.14 -15.16
N LYS A 56 2.79 1.57 -14.65
CA LYS A 56 2.09 2.76 -15.17
C LYS A 56 2.95 4.01 -14.94
N ALA A 57 3.52 4.19 -13.75
CA ALA A 57 4.41 5.30 -13.42
C ALA A 57 5.64 5.31 -14.33
N ARG A 58 6.33 4.18 -14.47
CA ARG A 58 7.49 4.05 -15.36
C ARG A 58 7.15 4.43 -16.80
N SER A 59 6.04 3.94 -17.34
CA SER A 59 5.57 4.28 -18.69
C SER A 59 5.26 5.76 -18.83
N THR A 60 4.69 6.38 -17.83
CA THR A 60 4.42 7.82 -17.79
C THR A 60 5.71 8.61 -17.86
N TYR A 61 6.72 8.25 -17.07
CA TYR A 61 8.03 8.89 -17.13
C TYR A 61 8.70 8.71 -18.49
N ASP A 62 8.60 7.54 -19.12
CA ASP A 62 9.09 7.32 -20.48
C ASP A 62 8.44 8.29 -21.48
N ASN A 63 7.14 8.51 -21.37
CA ASN A 63 6.41 9.41 -22.24
C ASN A 63 6.81 10.87 -22.02
N ILE A 64 6.98 11.29 -20.77
CA ILE A 64 7.44 12.64 -20.43
C ILE A 64 8.86 12.87 -20.99
N LEU A 65 9.78 11.93 -20.81
CA LEU A 65 11.16 12.02 -21.27
C LEU A 65 11.31 12.11 -22.79
N ARG A 66 10.31 11.65 -23.55
CA ARG A 66 10.29 11.85 -25.03
C ARG A 66 10.04 13.29 -25.41
N LEU A 67 9.31 14.03 -24.60
CA LEU A 67 8.88 15.40 -24.87
C LEU A 67 9.82 16.43 -24.25
N VAL A 68 10.32 16.18 -23.06
CA VAL A 68 11.14 17.11 -22.29
C VAL A 68 12.59 17.12 -22.82
N LYS A 69 13.07 18.32 -23.16
CA LYS A 69 14.43 18.55 -23.63
C LYS A 69 15.33 19.21 -22.60
N ASP A 70 14.73 19.91 -21.65
CA ASP A 70 15.45 20.58 -20.57
C ASP A 70 16.06 19.55 -19.61
N PRO A 71 17.37 19.52 -19.42
CA PRO A 71 18.02 18.58 -18.51
C PRO A 71 17.64 18.80 -17.03
N GLU A 72 17.38 20.03 -16.62
CA GLU A 72 16.97 20.30 -15.23
C GLU A 72 15.63 19.64 -14.87
N VAL A 73 14.79 19.44 -15.88
CA VAL A 73 13.52 18.71 -15.73
C VAL A 73 13.71 17.22 -16.00
N ALA A 74 14.46 16.86 -17.03
CA ALA A 74 14.61 15.48 -17.46
C ALA A 74 15.39 14.61 -16.46
N ASP A 75 16.42 15.15 -15.80
CA ASP A 75 17.28 14.37 -14.91
C ASP A 75 16.56 13.88 -13.65
N PRO A 76 15.76 14.69 -12.93
CA PRO A 76 14.92 14.19 -11.85
C PRO A 76 13.93 13.12 -12.31
N ILE A 77 13.35 13.25 -13.49
CA ILE A 77 12.40 12.27 -14.03
C ILE A 77 13.10 10.96 -14.40
N ARG A 78 14.32 11.00 -14.93
CA ARG A 78 15.15 9.79 -15.14
C ARG A 78 15.44 9.07 -13.83
N PHE A 79 15.72 9.82 -12.78
CA PHE A 79 15.93 9.25 -11.45
C PHE A 79 14.66 8.56 -10.94
N LEU A 80 13.51 9.22 -10.99
CA LEU A 80 12.21 8.63 -10.59
C LEU A 80 11.92 7.37 -11.40
N ARG A 81 12.05 7.42 -12.71
CA ARG A 81 11.89 6.26 -13.58
C ARG A 81 12.76 5.06 -13.16
N ALA A 82 14.00 5.31 -12.78
CA ALA A 82 14.89 4.26 -12.29
C ALA A 82 14.42 3.68 -10.95
N ARG A 83 13.80 4.50 -10.12
CA ARG A 83 13.20 4.06 -8.85
C ARG A 83 12.02 3.10 -9.07
N GLU A 84 11.19 3.34 -10.07
CA GLU A 84 10.05 2.47 -10.37
C GLU A 84 10.48 1.05 -10.77
N VAL A 85 11.64 0.90 -11.39
CA VAL A 85 12.21 -0.43 -11.69
C VAL A 85 12.55 -1.18 -10.39
N VAL A 86 13.12 -0.50 -9.42
CA VAL A 86 13.47 -1.08 -8.11
C VAL A 86 12.20 -1.41 -7.30
N HIS A 87 11.21 -0.53 -7.32
CA HIS A 87 9.94 -0.77 -6.64
C HIS A 87 9.23 -1.99 -7.23
N PHE A 88 9.12 -2.04 -8.55
CA PHE A 88 8.53 -3.20 -9.23
C PHE A 88 9.23 -4.51 -8.87
N GLN A 89 10.56 -4.52 -8.79
CA GLN A 89 11.31 -5.69 -8.36
C GLN A 89 10.93 -6.10 -6.93
N ARG A 90 10.87 -5.15 -6.00
CA ARG A 90 10.58 -5.43 -4.59
C ARG A 90 9.16 -5.95 -4.39
N PHE A 91 8.19 -5.36 -5.05
CA PHE A 91 6.81 -5.86 -5.02
C PHE A 91 6.71 -7.24 -5.67
N GLY A 92 7.46 -7.49 -6.74
CA GLY A 92 7.52 -8.81 -7.38
C GLY A 92 8.15 -9.89 -6.48
N GLU A 93 9.17 -9.55 -5.71
CA GLU A 93 9.77 -10.43 -4.71
C GLU A 93 8.79 -10.75 -3.58
N ALA A 94 8.09 -9.72 -3.08
CA ALA A 94 7.04 -9.88 -2.07
C ALA A 94 5.88 -10.74 -2.58
N LEU A 95 5.41 -10.48 -3.80
CA LEU A 95 4.35 -11.27 -4.44
C LEU A 95 4.73 -12.76 -4.54
N ARG A 96 5.96 -13.05 -4.96
CA ARG A 96 6.47 -14.43 -5.02
C ARG A 96 6.43 -15.08 -3.64
N SER A 97 6.90 -14.38 -2.61
CA SER A 97 6.90 -14.92 -1.24
C SER A 97 5.49 -15.26 -0.76
N VAL A 98 4.52 -14.38 -1.02
CA VAL A 98 3.10 -14.63 -0.68
C VAL A 98 2.54 -15.81 -1.48
N GLN A 99 2.83 -15.88 -2.76
CA GLN A 99 2.38 -17.01 -3.61
C GLN A 99 2.98 -18.33 -3.17
N ASP A 100 4.27 -18.36 -2.82
CA ASP A 100 4.94 -19.57 -2.34
C ASP A 100 4.32 -20.06 -1.03
N GLU A 101 3.99 -19.15 -0.12
CA GLU A 101 3.31 -19.49 1.13
C GLU A 101 1.91 -20.06 0.87
N LEU A 102 1.11 -19.42 0.02
CA LEU A 102 -0.22 -19.90 -0.35
C LEU A 102 -0.16 -21.26 -1.05
N ASN A 103 0.75 -21.43 -1.98
CA ASN A 103 0.95 -22.69 -2.71
C ASN A 103 1.36 -23.82 -1.77
N SER A 104 2.20 -23.57 -0.77
CA SER A 104 2.58 -24.56 0.23
C SER A 104 1.41 -25.09 1.04
N LYS A 105 0.33 -24.32 1.15
CA LYS A 105 -0.91 -24.64 1.86
C LYS A 105 -2.05 -25.04 0.92
N ASN A 106 -1.83 -25.07 -0.39
CA ASN A 106 -2.83 -25.29 -1.43
C ASN A 106 -3.96 -24.26 -1.45
N PHE A 107 -3.73 -23.05 -0.99
CA PHE A 107 -4.73 -21.97 -1.01
C PHE A 107 -4.73 -21.16 -2.31
N TYR A 108 -3.64 -21.18 -3.07
CA TYR A 108 -3.47 -20.52 -4.36
C TYR A 108 -3.69 -18.99 -4.32
N ALA A 109 -4.85 -18.52 -4.73
CA ALA A 109 -5.12 -17.11 -5.00
C ALA A 109 -6.20 -16.51 -4.08
N PHE A 110 -6.39 -17.02 -2.89
CA PHE A 110 -7.35 -16.44 -1.96
C PHE A 110 -6.78 -16.34 -0.54
N ASN A 111 -7.33 -15.42 0.25
CA ASN A 111 -6.95 -15.26 1.65
C ASN A 111 -7.75 -16.25 2.52
N PRO A 112 -7.12 -17.30 3.08
CA PRO A 112 -7.82 -18.34 3.83
C PRO A 112 -8.37 -17.85 5.18
N SER A 113 -7.97 -16.68 5.65
CA SER A 113 -8.45 -16.15 6.93
C SER A 113 -9.96 -15.87 6.92
N PHE A 114 -10.55 -15.60 5.76
CA PHE A 114 -11.99 -15.40 5.62
C PHE A 114 -12.80 -16.69 5.72
N ASP A 115 -12.17 -17.83 5.49
CA ASP A 115 -12.82 -19.14 5.59
C ASP A 115 -12.64 -19.78 6.97
N ALA A 116 -11.87 -19.14 7.86
CA ALA A 116 -11.72 -19.60 9.23
C ALA A 116 -13.07 -19.48 9.94
N LYS A 117 -13.81 -20.55 10.00
CA LYS A 117 -15.03 -20.65 10.78
C LYS A 117 -14.64 -20.53 12.26
N THR A 118 -14.94 -19.40 12.86
CA THR A 118 -14.92 -19.28 14.31
C THR A 118 -16.07 -20.14 14.84
N PHE A 119 -15.80 -21.41 15.12
CA PHE A 119 -16.71 -22.22 15.88
C PHE A 119 -16.69 -21.70 17.31
N CYS A 120 -17.53 -20.72 17.60
CA CYS A 120 -17.99 -20.56 18.97
C CYS A 120 -18.80 -21.81 19.27
N ALA A 121 -18.20 -22.78 19.97
CA ALA A 121 -18.96 -23.89 20.54
C ALA A 121 -20.09 -23.28 21.36
N ALA A 122 -21.32 -23.70 21.09
CA ALA A 122 -22.47 -23.29 21.89
C ALA A 122 -22.13 -23.58 23.38
N PRO A 123 -22.41 -22.64 24.31
CA PRO A 123 -22.12 -22.88 25.71
C PRO A 123 -22.82 -24.17 26.15
N GLN A 124 -22.03 -25.13 26.61
CA GLN A 124 -22.58 -26.31 27.23
C GLN A 124 -23.30 -25.89 28.50
N PRO A 125 -24.52 -26.36 28.78
CA PRO A 125 -25.21 -26.01 30.01
C PRO A 125 -24.41 -26.56 31.21
N GLY A 126 -23.78 -25.67 31.99
CA GLY A 126 -23.02 -26.03 33.16
C GLY A 126 -21.52 -25.70 33.17
N ALA A 127 -20.94 -25.19 32.11
CA ALA A 127 -19.56 -24.71 32.14
C ALA A 127 -19.53 -23.22 32.43
N GLY A 128 -18.83 -22.84 33.52
CA GLY A 128 -18.63 -21.46 33.94
C GLY A 128 -18.03 -20.60 32.79
N GLN A 129 -18.32 -19.32 32.80
CA GLN A 129 -17.94 -18.33 31.83
C GLN A 129 -16.42 -18.35 31.53
N GLY A 130 -16.01 -19.11 30.52
CA GLY A 130 -14.68 -19.04 29.93
C GLY A 130 -14.71 -18.00 28.82
N ASN A 131 -13.90 -16.98 28.94
CA ASN A 131 -13.69 -15.91 27.95
C ASN A 131 -13.48 -16.47 26.55
N CYS A 132 -14.45 -16.29 25.69
CA CYS A 132 -14.33 -16.51 24.27
C CYS A 132 -14.08 -15.14 23.60
N CYS A 133 -12.84 -14.68 23.66
CA CYS A 133 -12.32 -13.59 22.84
C CYS A 133 -10.79 -13.62 22.91
N THR A 134 -10.16 -14.30 21.99
CA THR A 134 -8.79 -13.95 21.61
C THR A 134 -8.77 -13.75 20.12
N ARG A 135 -8.29 -12.61 19.77
CA ARG A 135 -8.13 -11.97 18.45
C ARG A 135 -7.41 -12.85 17.45
#